data_a2ee3b5172b0be7c41b1a1effe539c68
#
_entry.id   a2ee3b5172b0be7c41b1a1effe539c68
#
_cell.length_a   1.000
_cell.length_b   1.000
_cell.length_c   1.000
_cell.angle_alpha   90.00
_cell.angle_beta   90.00
_cell.angle_gamma   90.00
#
_symmetry.space_group_name_H-M   'P 1'
#
loop_
_entity.id
_entity.type
_entity.pdbx_description
1 polymer ?
#
loop_
_entity_poly.entity_id
_entity_poly.type
_entity_poly.pdbx_seq_one_letter_code
_entity_poly.pdbx_strand_id
1 'polypeptide(L)'
;KGTLALLVIALAAMAFAWVNIQAVPGTFQHVYAAPQPAAAAEGEKETNAGLRDARLKTRELETELEGACEVATLYALAQPASVSIPDGGKSVSARLVGVGESWFYLKLPVLLNGRQLYPDECVYGERVAMVDEPLAVALFQYAEPLGEEIEVAGQRYRIVGVIKAGKRVGDQMDYSLYVPLRSLEDTNVALTALVFEARPVQGAGGWSAFQTASQKLGEGTTISLVKERMNAAMPLRILFTLCGMAMALWGVRWMNRRSARFAAAYHDRLQTQYAARLMGFAVGRLVLLALG
;
A
#
# COMPACT_ATOMS: atom_id res chain seq x y z
N LYS A 1 14.10 28.27 -31.20
CA LYS A 1 14.86 28.15 -29.92
C LYS A 1 13.93 27.76 -28.74
N GLY A 2 12.74 28.36 -28.58
CA GLY A 2 11.82 28.03 -27.48
C GLY A 2 11.28 26.59 -27.47
N THR A 3 11.06 25.99 -28.67
CA THR A 3 10.57 24.60 -28.76
C THR A 3 11.61 23.57 -28.33
N LEU A 4 12.90 23.84 -28.56
CA LEU A 4 14.00 22.97 -28.12
C LEU A 4 14.19 23.05 -26.61
N ALA A 5 14.05 24.23 -26.01
CA ALA A 5 14.10 24.41 -24.57
C ALA A 5 12.96 23.66 -23.85
N LEU A 6 11.73 23.73 -24.38
CA LEU A 6 10.59 22.99 -23.84
C LEU A 6 10.79 21.46 -23.93
N LEU A 7 11.41 20.98 -24.99
CA LEU A 7 11.72 19.54 -25.13
C LEU A 7 12.77 19.11 -24.10
N VAL A 8 13.81 19.88 -23.89
CA VAL A 8 14.84 19.59 -22.88
C VAL A 8 14.24 19.57 -21.47
N ILE A 9 13.36 20.53 -21.17
CA ILE A 9 12.64 20.57 -19.87
C ILE A 9 11.76 19.33 -19.71
N ALA A 10 11.00 18.93 -20.74
CA ALA A 10 10.16 17.76 -20.71
C ALA A 10 10.96 16.45 -20.49
N LEU A 11 12.10 16.33 -21.19
CA LEU A 11 13.03 15.20 -21.03
C LEU A 11 13.61 15.15 -19.61
N ALA A 12 14.05 16.29 -19.08
CA ALA A 12 14.58 16.38 -17.72
C ALA A 12 13.50 16.03 -16.67
N ALA A 13 12.27 16.52 -16.83
CA ALA A 13 11.15 16.20 -15.96
C ALA A 13 10.77 14.70 -16.03
N MET A 14 10.82 14.09 -17.23
CA MET A 14 10.61 12.65 -17.39
C MET A 14 11.69 11.84 -16.70
N ALA A 15 12.96 12.19 -16.88
CA ALA A 15 14.08 11.52 -16.24
C ALA A 15 13.97 11.63 -14.70
N PHE A 16 13.66 12.83 -14.19
CA PHE A 16 13.40 13.06 -12.77
C PHE A 16 12.25 12.21 -12.26
N ALA A 17 11.09 12.21 -12.94
CA ALA A 17 9.95 11.41 -12.55
C ALA A 17 10.28 9.90 -12.57
N TRP A 18 11.00 9.43 -13.58
CA TRP A 18 11.41 8.03 -13.69
C TRP A 18 12.31 7.59 -12.54
N VAL A 19 13.36 8.35 -12.23
CA VAL A 19 14.28 8.05 -11.12
C VAL A 19 13.53 8.03 -9.79
N ASN A 20 12.65 9.01 -9.54
CA ASN A 20 11.88 9.06 -8.31
C ASN A 20 10.83 7.94 -8.20
N ILE A 21 10.21 7.50 -9.31
CA ILE A 21 9.32 6.32 -9.31
C ILE A 21 10.08 5.06 -8.87
N GLN A 22 11.32 4.89 -9.33
CA GLN A 22 12.14 3.76 -8.94
C GLN A 22 12.60 3.82 -7.48
N ALA A 23 12.76 5.03 -6.95
CA ALA A 23 13.20 5.28 -5.58
C ALA A 23 12.09 5.14 -4.53
N VAL A 24 10.80 5.09 -4.92
CA VAL A 24 9.70 4.91 -3.96
C VAL A 24 9.82 3.55 -3.28
N PRO A 25 10.01 3.49 -1.95
CA PRO A 25 10.08 2.23 -1.22
C PRO A 25 8.73 1.51 -1.28
N GLY A 26 8.78 0.20 -1.55
CA GLY A 26 7.60 -0.67 -1.44
C GLY A 26 7.53 -1.25 -0.04
N THR A 27 6.33 -1.50 0.48
CA THR A 27 6.14 -2.31 1.67
C THR A 27 6.20 -3.79 1.32
N PHE A 28 6.75 -4.59 2.21
CA PHE A 28 6.84 -6.04 2.09
C PHE A 28 6.03 -6.69 3.21
N GLN A 29 5.33 -7.75 2.88
CA GLN A 29 4.57 -8.55 3.83
C GLN A 29 5.05 -9.99 3.80
N HIS A 30 5.17 -10.58 4.98
CA HIS A 30 5.29 -12.01 5.17
C HIS A 30 4.05 -12.51 5.91
N VAL A 31 3.22 -13.28 5.20
CA VAL A 31 1.97 -13.82 5.73
C VAL A 31 2.21 -15.28 6.08
N TYR A 32 1.96 -15.64 7.33
CA TYR A 32 2.10 -17.01 7.82
C TYR A 32 0.91 -17.42 8.68
N ALA A 33 0.72 -18.72 8.81
CA ALA A 33 -0.38 -19.27 9.58
C ALA A 33 -0.27 -18.84 11.04
N ALA A 34 -1.38 -18.39 11.62
CA ALA A 34 -1.40 -18.10 13.03
C ALA A 34 -1.26 -19.41 13.85
N PRO A 35 -0.52 -19.38 14.96
CA PRO A 35 -0.49 -20.50 15.88
C PRO A 35 -1.91 -20.76 16.39
N GLN A 36 -2.33 -22.01 16.33
CA GLN A 36 -3.62 -22.41 16.90
C GLN A 36 -3.56 -22.27 18.43
N PRO A 37 -4.63 -21.82 19.09
CA PRO A 37 -4.69 -21.83 20.54
C PRO A 37 -4.45 -23.25 21.02
N ALA A 38 -3.54 -23.42 21.99
CA ALA A 38 -3.30 -24.72 22.59
C ALA A 38 -4.60 -25.14 23.32
N ALA A 39 -5.02 -26.39 23.09
CA ALA A 39 -6.13 -26.96 23.84
C ALA A 39 -5.80 -26.85 25.33
N ALA A 40 -6.62 -26.10 26.06
CA ALA A 40 -6.42 -25.91 27.48
C ALA A 40 -6.59 -27.27 28.21
N ALA A 41 -5.68 -27.58 29.12
CA ALA A 41 -5.93 -28.63 30.12
C ALA A 41 -7.17 -28.25 30.95
N GLU A 42 -7.95 -29.25 31.38
CA GLU A 42 -9.19 -29.00 32.13
C GLU A 42 -8.98 -27.98 33.26
N GLY A 43 -9.55 -26.79 33.12
CA GLY A 43 -9.50 -25.71 34.09
C GLY A 43 -8.62 -24.50 33.79
N GLU A 44 -7.76 -24.52 32.75
CA GLU A 44 -7.01 -23.35 32.31
C GLU A 44 -7.76 -22.61 31.20
N LYS A 45 -7.70 -21.28 31.22
CA LYS A 45 -8.21 -20.47 30.09
C LYS A 45 -7.40 -20.76 28.87
N GLU A 46 -8.08 -21.08 27.77
CA GLU A 46 -7.47 -21.11 26.44
C GLU A 46 -6.82 -19.74 26.17
N THR A 47 -5.52 -19.73 25.95
CA THR A 47 -4.75 -18.53 25.69
C THR A 47 -4.00 -18.69 24.37
N ASN A 48 -3.86 -17.61 23.64
CA ASN A 48 -3.05 -17.57 22.42
C ASN A 48 -1.55 -17.50 22.74
N ALA A 49 -1.00 -18.48 23.49
CA ALA A 49 0.41 -18.52 23.88
C ALA A 49 1.35 -18.42 22.67
N GLY A 50 1.00 -19.06 21.56
CA GLY A 50 1.78 -18.95 20.32
C GLY A 50 1.82 -17.53 19.72
N LEU A 51 0.82 -16.70 19.97
CA LEU A 51 0.82 -15.28 19.58
C LEU A 51 1.88 -14.50 20.37
N ARG A 52 2.02 -14.78 21.65
CA ARG A 52 3.07 -14.20 22.48
C ARG A 52 4.45 -14.52 21.96
N ASP A 53 4.71 -15.79 21.62
CA ASP A 53 6.01 -16.22 21.06
C ASP A 53 6.28 -15.57 19.71
N ALA A 54 5.27 -15.50 18.85
CA ALA A 54 5.38 -14.83 17.57
C ALA A 54 5.71 -13.33 17.73
N ARG A 55 5.08 -12.65 18.68
CA ARG A 55 5.34 -11.23 18.97
C ARG A 55 6.76 -11.02 19.50
N LEU A 56 7.25 -11.87 20.39
CA LEU A 56 8.61 -11.79 20.91
C LEU A 56 9.65 -11.99 19.80
N LYS A 57 9.47 -13.02 18.97
CA LYS A 57 10.34 -13.23 17.79
C LYS A 57 10.33 -12.04 16.83
N THR A 58 9.16 -11.47 16.60
CA THR A 58 9.05 -10.31 15.70
C THR A 58 9.80 -9.11 16.26
N ARG A 59 9.77 -8.88 17.56
CA ARG A 59 10.51 -7.78 18.20
C ARG A 59 12.04 -7.94 18.05
N GLU A 60 12.54 -9.16 18.13
CA GLU A 60 13.94 -9.46 17.81
C GLU A 60 14.27 -9.13 16.34
N LEU A 61 13.37 -9.51 15.41
CA LEU A 61 13.52 -9.21 13.99
C LEU A 61 13.44 -7.71 13.67
N GLU A 62 12.58 -6.97 14.35
CA GLU A 62 12.50 -5.51 14.24
C GLU A 62 13.85 -4.87 14.59
N THR A 63 14.51 -5.36 15.63
CA THR A 63 15.85 -4.90 16.02
C THR A 63 16.92 -5.27 14.97
N GLU A 64 16.85 -6.48 14.41
CA GLU A 64 17.77 -6.90 13.33
C GLU A 64 17.57 -6.09 12.03
N LEU A 65 16.36 -5.62 11.77
CA LEU A 65 16.00 -4.83 10.60
C LEU A 65 16.25 -3.33 10.81
N GLU A 66 16.69 -2.91 12.00
CA GLU A 66 17.02 -1.53 12.28
C GLU A 66 18.11 -1.03 11.32
N GLY A 67 17.86 0.10 10.67
CA GLY A 67 18.74 0.63 9.62
C GLY A 67 18.48 0.08 8.20
N ALA A 68 17.87 -1.10 8.04
CA ALA A 68 17.46 -1.63 6.74
C ALA A 68 15.98 -1.31 6.41
N CYS A 69 15.14 -1.19 7.44
CA CYS A 69 13.75 -0.81 7.33
C CYS A 69 13.46 0.44 8.16
N GLU A 70 12.60 1.32 7.62
CA GLU A 70 12.13 2.51 8.34
C GLU A 70 11.16 2.14 9.46
N VAL A 71 10.28 1.19 9.18
CA VAL A 71 9.24 0.70 10.08
C VAL A 71 9.00 -0.76 9.81
N ALA A 72 8.88 -1.55 10.86
CA ALA A 72 8.41 -2.92 10.80
C ALA A 72 7.32 -3.14 11.85
N THR A 73 6.38 -4.03 11.60
CA THR A 73 5.30 -4.34 12.54
C THR A 73 4.70 -5.71 12.30
N LEU A 74 4.23 -6.33 13.38
CA LEU A 74 3.40 -7.52 13.34
C LEU A 74 1.95 -7.13 13.57
N TYR A 75 1.03 -7.74 12.83
CA TYR A 75 -0.39 -7.67 13.11
C TYR A 75 -1.06 -9.03 12.87
N ALA A 76 -2.16 -9.28 13.58
CA ALA A 76 -2.92 -10.50 13.48
C ALA A 76 -4.25 -10.24 12.77
N LEU A 77 -4.63 -11.15 11.90
CA LEU A 77 -5.97 -11.21 11.31
C LEU A 77 -6.74 -12.34 11.99
N ALA A 78 -7.86 -12.00 12.60
CA ALA A 78 -8.74 -12.98 13.22
C ALA A 78 -9.96 -13.27 12.34
N GLN A 79 -10.63 -14.37 12.62
CA GLN A 79 -11.94 -14.64 12.04
C GLN A 79 -12.94 -13.56 12.44
N PRO A 80 -13.98 -13.29 11.63
CA PRO A 80 -15.03 -12.37 12.01
C PRO A 80 -15.65 -12.78 13.34
N ALA A 81 -15.65 -11.85 14.29
CA ALA A 81 -16.21 -12.05 15.62
C ALA A 81 -17.44 -11.17 15.81
N SER A 82 -18.34 -11.60 16.71
CA SER A 82 -19.49 -10.80 17.11
C SER A 82 -19.02 -9.64 17.99
N VAL A 83 -19.31 -8.43 17.55
CA VAL A 83 -19.10 -7.19 18.28
C VAL A 83 -20.45 -6.68 18.76
N SER A 84 -20.61 -6.47 20.03
CA SER A 84 -21.86 -6.00 20.63
C SER A 84 -21.65 -4.83 21.59
N ILE A 85 -22.70 -4.05 21.78
CA ILE A 85 -22.73 -3.06 22.86
C ILE A 85 -23.10 -3.82 24.15
N PRO A 86 -22.39 -3.61 25.28
CA PRO A 86 -22.76 -4.19 26.55
C PRO A 86 -24.23 -3.90 26.92
N ASP A 87 -24.82 -4.75 27.76
CA ASP A 87 -26.17 -4.57 28.29
C ASP A 87 -27.33 -4.65 27.26
N GLY A 88 -27.19 -5.52 26.26
CA GLY A 88 -28.28 -5.89 25.35
C GLY A 88 -28.41 -5.00 24.12
N GLY A 89 -27.33 -4.36 23.74
CA GLY A 89 -27.25 -3.58 22.51
C GLY A 89 -27.19 -4.42 21.24
N LYS A 90 -27.09 -3.73 20.13
CA LYS A 90 -26.97 -4.32 18.78
C LYS A 90 -25.67 -5.10 18.65
N SER A 91 -25.72 -6.22 17.95
CA SER A 91 -24.57 -7.07 17.65
C SER A 91 -24.34 -7.11 16.14
N VAL A 92 -23.07 -7.02 15.75
CA VAL A 92 -22.62 -7.02 14.35
C VAL A 92 -21.38 -7.89 14.22
N SER A 93 -21.29 -8.69 13.18
CA SER A 93 -20.08 -9.45 12.88
C SER A 93 -19.03 -8.53 12.23
N ALA A 94 -17.84 -8.44 12.82
CA ALA A 94 -16.74 -7.62 12.33
C ALA A 94 -15.43 -8.40 12.30
N ARG A 95 -14.56 -8.05 11.35
CA ARG A 95 -13.19 -8.56 11.28
C ARG A 95 -12.36 -7.92 12.37
N LEU A 96 -11.78 -8.75 13.22
CA LEU A 96 -10.89 -8.30 14.28
C LEU A 96 -9.45 -8.29 13.80
N VAL A 97 -8.78 -7.17 13.97
CA VAL A 97 -7.37 -6.96 13.60
C VAL A 97 -6.59 -6.57 14.84
N GLY A 98 -5.68 -7.45 15.26
CA GLY A 98 -4.75 -7.16 16.34
C GLY A 98 -3.56 -6.39 15.81
N VAL A 99 -3.33 -5.15 16.25
CA VAL A 99 -2.29 -4.27 15.72
C VAL A 99 -1.11 -4.12 16.67
N GLY A 100 0.10 -4.10 16.10
CA GLY A 100 1.34 -3.81 16.83
C GLY A 100 1.61 -2.32 16.97
N GLU A 101 2.67 -1.99 17.71
CA GLU A 101 3.06 -0.61 18.07
C GLU A 101 3.24 0.31 16.87
N SER A 102 3.89 -0.21 15.82
CA SER A 102 4.28 0.56 14.63
C SER A 102 3.28 0.47 13.48
N TRP A 103 2.14 -0.22 13.67
CA TRP A 103 1.16 -0.44 12.61
C TRP A 103 0.60 0.87 12.03
N PHE A 104 0.34 1.85 12.87
CA PHE A 104 -0.22 3.14 12.44
C PHE A 104 0.77 3.97 11.63
N TYR A 105 2.07 3.85 11.92
CA TYR A 105 3.13 4.51 11.12
C TYR A 105 3.31 3.88 9.75
N LEU A 106 2.98 2.60 9.63
CA LEU A 106 3.08 1.85 8.38
C LEU A 106 1.85 2.05 7.50
N LYS A 107 0.63 1.89 8.08
CA LYS A 107 -0.64 1.92 7.34
C LYS A 107 -1.22 3.30 7.14
N LEU A 108 -0.90 4.26 8.00
CA LEU A 108 -1.36 5.64 7.94
C LEU A 108 -2.88 5.75 7.70
N PRO A 109 -3.73 5.09 8.51
CA PRO A 109 -5.16 5.13 8.31
C PRO A 109 -5.68 6.56 8.49
N VAL A 110 -6.71 6.92 7.71
CA VAL A 110 -7.34 8.24 7.83
C VAL A 110 -8.25 8.23 9.06
N LEU A 111 -7.89 9.00 10.07
CA LEU A 111 -8.69 9.21 11.27
C LEU A 111 -9.84 10.17 10.95
N LEU A 112 -11.06 9.77 11.27
CA LEU A 112 -12.26 10.61 11.13
C LEU A 112 -12.61 11.32 12.43
N ASN A 113 -12.52 10.60 13.56
CA ASN A 113 -12.82 11.12 14.88
C ASN A 113 -12.00 10.44 15.96
N GLY A 114 -11.73 11.13 17.08
CA GLY A 114 -10.95 10.60 18.19
C GLY A 114 -9.44 10.59 17.95
N ARG A 115 -8.77 9.50 18.34
CA ARG A 115 -7.32 9.34 18.22
C ARG A 115 -6.92 7.92 17.79
N GLN A 116 -5.69 7.78 17.36
CA GLN A 116 -5.07 6.46 17.15
C GLN A 116 -4.72 5.80 18.50
N LEU A 117 -4.50 4.48 18.46
CA LEU A 117 -3.95 3.75 19.59
C LEU A 117 -2.51 4.24 19.83
N TYR A 118 -2.18 4.48 21.09
CA TYR A 118 -0.81 4.84 21.44
C TYR A 118 0.08 3.59 21.42
N PRO A 119 1.38 3.74 21.08
CA PRO A 119 2.33 2.63 21.16
C PRO A 119 2.32 1.91 22.51
N ASP A 120 2.25 2.66 23.61
CA ASP A 120 2.21 2.10 24.95
C ASP A 120 0.96 1.24 25.18
N GLU A 121 -0.20 1.65 24.68
CA GLU A 121 -1.43 0.85 24.75
C GLU A 121 -1.27 -0.48 24.00
N CYS A 122 -0.55 -0.48 22.87
CA CYS A 122 -0.23 -1.71 22.14
C CYS A 122 0.77 -2.59 22.89
N VAL A 123 1.79 -1.98 23.53
CA VAL A 123 2.82 -2.69 24.33
C VAL A 123 2.19 -3.35 25.56
N TYR A 124 1.36 -2.61 26.28
CA TYR A 124 0.74 -3.11 27.52
C TYR A 124 -0.52 -3.95 27.27
N GLY A 125 -1.08 -3.91 26.05
CA GLY A 125 -2.29 -4.64 25.68
C GLY A 125 -3.52 -4.05 26.36
N GLU A 126 -3.61 -2.72 26.44
CA GLU A 126 -4.77 -2.07 27.02
C GLU A 126 -6.04 -2.39 26.24
N ARG A 127 -7.17 -2.38 26.94
CA ARG A 127 -8.48 -2.70 26.35
C ARG A 127 -9.10 -1.47 25.69
N VAL A 128 -8.44 -1.00 24.64
CA VAL A 128 -8.88 0.10 23.79
C VAL A 128 -9.03 -0.39 22.37
N ALA A 129 -9.92 0.25 21.61
CA ALA A 129 -10.23 -0.16 20.26
C ALA A 129 -10.43 1.04 19.32
N MET A 130 -10.13 0.83 18.04
CA MET A 130 -10.57 1.70 16.97
C MET A 130 -11.52 0.94 16.06
N VAL A 131 -12.55 1.61 15.60
CA VAL A 131 -13.57 1.06 14.71
C VAL A 131 -13.51 1.74 13.36
N ASP A 132 -13.87 1.03 12.29
CA ASP A 132 -14.13 1.70 11.03
C ASP A 132 -15.49 2.42 11.04
N GLU A 133 -15.63 3.42 10.19
CA GLU A 133 -16.86 4.21 10.06
C GLU A 133 -18.11 3.35 9.85
N PRO A 134 -18.12 2.32 8.99
CA PRO A 134 -19.29 1.46 8.82
C PRO A 134 -19.68 0.68 10.08
N LEU A 135 -18.71 0.20 10.85
CA LEU A 135 -18.97 -0.49 12.12
C LEU A 135 -19.56 0.47 13.16
N ALA A 136 -18.97 1.67 13.25
CA ALA A 136 -19.48 2.73 14.14
C ALA A 136 -20.94 3.05 13.83
N VAL A 137 -21.27 3.27 12.55
CA VAL A 137 -22.66 3.52 12.10
C VAL A 137 -23.55 2.31 12.35
N ALA A 138 -23.04 1.09 12.13
CA ALA A 138 -23.84 -0.12 12.32
C ALA A 138 -24.21 -0.34 13.78
N LEU A 139 -23.32 -0.04 14.74
CA LEU A 139 -23.54 -0.22 16.18
C LEU A 139 -24.30 0.94 16.80
N PHE A 140 -23.82 2.17 16.55
CA PHE A 140 -24.25 3.37 17.29
C PHE A 140 -25.24 4.26 16.50
N GLN A 141 -25.40 4.00 15.18
CA GLN A 141 -26.26 4.80 14.30
C GLN A 141 -25.82 6.28 14.26
N TYR A 142 -26.49 7.13 15.01
CA TYR A 142 -26.23 8.58 15.09
C TYR A 142 -25.57 9.00 16.40
N ALA A 143 -25.38 8.07 17.36
CA ALA A 143 -24.74 8.37 18.62
C ALA A 143 -23.21 8.46 18.45
N GLU A 144 -22.56 9.26 19.29
CA GLU A 144 -21.09 9.37 19.31
C GLU A 144 -20.47 8.07 19.82
N PRO A 145 -19.63 7.39 19.06
CA PRO A 145 -19.03 6.11 19.46
C PRO A 145 -17.82 6.28 20.39
N LEU A 146 -17.22 7.48 20.48
CA LEU A 146 -16.01 7.70 21.27
C LEU A 146 -16.29 7.61 22.76
N GLY A 147 -15.46 6.81 23.45
CA GLY A 147 -15.58 6.57 24.88
C GLY A 147 -16.54 5.45 25.25
N GLU A 148 -17.39 5.01 24.32
CA GLU A 148 -18.33 3.91 24.52
C GLU A 148 -17.59 2.56 24.60
N GLU A 149 -18.19 1.62 25.31
CA GLU A 149 -17.66 0.26 25.43
C GLU A 149 -18.32 -0.68 24.41
N ILE A 150 -17.53 -1.57 23.87
CA ILE A 150 -17.96 -2.69 23.04
C ILE A 150 -17.45 -3.99 23.63
N GLU A 151 -18.19 -5.06 23.46
CA GLU A 151 -17.82 -6.40 23.87
C GLU A 151 -17.48 -7.26 22.65
N VAL A 152 -16.31 -7.90 22.71
CA VAL A 152 -15.81 -8.81 21.67
C VAL A 152 -15.15 -9.99 22.34
N ALA A 153 -15.57 -11.21 21.99
CA ALA A 153 -15.02 -12.45 22.54
C ALA A 153 -14.99 -12.47 24.09
N GLY A 154 -16.01 -11.90 24.72
CA GLY A 154 -16.12 -11.83 26.19
C GLY A 154 -15.20 -10.79 26.84
N GLN A 155 -14.57 -9.92 26.09
CA GLN A 155 -13.74 -8.82 26.57
C GLN A 155 -14.36 -7.48 26.21
N ARG A 156 -14.30 -6.52 27.12
CA ARG A 156 -14.76 -5.14 26.89
C ARG A 156 -13.61 -4.27 26.43
N TYR A 157 -13.86 -3.49 25.37
CA TYR A 157 -12.92 -2.53 24.80
C TYR A 157 -13.58 -1.15 24.72
N ARG A 158 -12.85 -0.12 25.11
CA ARG A 158 -13.30 1.27 24.99
C ARG A 158 -12.90 1.83 23.62
N ILE A 159 -13.84 2.40 22.89
CA ILE A 159 -13.58 3.03 21.59
C ILE A 159 -12.84 4.36 21.80
N VAL A 160 -11.68 4.49 21.20
CA VAL A 160 -10.83 5.70 21.26
C VAL A 160 -10.72 6.43 19.93
N GLY A 161 -11.11 5.78 18.82
CA GLY A 161 -11.03 6.42 17.51
C GLY A 161 -11.90 5.72 16.47
N VAL A 162 -12.27 6.50 15.46
CA VAL A 162 -12.99 6.05 14.27
C VAL A 162 -12.14 6.34 13.05
N ILE A 163 -11.91 5.34 12.23
CA ILE A 163 -11.12 5.47 10.99
C ILE A 163 -11.99 5.31 9.76
N LYS A 164 -11.55 5.94 8.68
CA LYS A 164 -12.19 5.80 7.39
C LYS A 164 -11.95 4.40 6.84
N ALA A 165 -13.02 3.69 6.47
CA ALA A 165 -12.88 2.43 5.76
C ALA A 165 -12.26 2.64 4.37
N GLY A 166 -11.21 1.88 4.07
CA GLY A 166 -10.59 1.86 2.75
C GLY A 166 -11.44 1.09 1.75
N LYS A 167 -12.57 1.64 1.30
CA LYS A 167 -13.48 0.96 0.36
C LYS A 167 -13.15 1.26 -1.08
N ARG A 168 -13.28 0.23 -1.93
CA ARG A 168 -13.39 0.36 -3.39
C ARG A 168 -14.84 0.16 -3.80
N VAL A 169 -15.20 0.72 -4.93
CA VAL A 169 -16.50 0.48 -5.54
C VAL A 169 -16.63 -1.02 -5.84
N GLY A 170 -17.65 -1.68 -5.28
CA GLY A 170 -17.89 -3.13 -5.41
C GLY A 170 -17.39 -3.99 -4.24
N ASP A 171 -16.66 -3.42 -3.26
CA ASP A 171 -16.30 -4.16 -2.04
C ASP A 171 -17.54 -4.37 -1.15
N GLN A 172 -17.66 -5.59 -0.60
CA GLN A 172 -18.66 -5.87 0.43
C GLN A 172 -18.39 -5.02 1.66
N MET A 173 -19.46 -4.72 2.42
CA MET A 173 -19.33 -4.01 3.70
C MET A 173 -18.70 -4.93 4.75
N ASP A 174 -17.36 -4.99 4.74
CA ASP A 174 -16.61 -5.65 5.80
C ASP A 174 -16.42 -4.65 6.95
N TYR A 175 -17.02 -4.92 8.07
CA TYR A 175 -16.79 -4.18 9.31
C TYR A 175 -15.43 -4.58 9.89
N SER A 176 -14.66 -3.61 10.38
CA SER A 176 -13.34 -3.87 10.94
C SER A 176 -13.16 -3.21 12.31
N LEU A 177 -12.59 -3.96 13.21
CA LEU A 177 -12.25 -3.54 14.57
C LEU A 177 -10.76 -3.73 14.80
N TYR A 178 -10.09 -2.70 15.27
CA TYR A 178 -8.64 -2.68 15.51
C TYR A 178 -8.40 -2.60 17.03
N VAL A 179 -7.66 -3.58 17.56
CA VAL A 179 -7.31 -3.68 18.98
C VAL A 179 -5.81 -3.92 19.14
N PRO A 180 -5.20 -3.60 20.28
CA PRO A 180 -3.82 -3.97 20.54
C PRO A 180 -3.60 -5.48 20.38
N LEU A 181 -2.53 -5.85 19.64
CA LEU A 181 -2.20 -7.26 19.39
C LEU A 181 -2.07 -8.07 20.68
N ARG A 182 -1.44 -7.47 21.68
CA ARG A 182 -1.23 -8.11 22.98
C ARG A 182 -2.54 -8.39 23.73
N SER A 183 -3.58 -7.56 23.56
CA SER A 183 -4.88 -7.81 24.20
C SER A 183 -5.55 -9.09 23.70
N LEU A 184 -5.14 -9.62 22.56
CA LEU A 184 -5.63 -10.88 22.00
C LEU A 184 -4.92 -12.12 22.59
N GLU A 185 -3.79 -11.94 23.27
CA GLU A 185 -3.06 -13.06 23.89
C GLU A 185 -3.90 -13.75 24.99
N ASP A 186 -4.72 -12.97 25.70
CA ASP A 186 -5.59 -13.45 26.79
C ASP A 186 -7.00 -13.85 26.31
N THR A 187 -7.19 -13.98 24.99
CA THR A 187 -8.48 -14.34 24.40
C THR A 187 -8.39 -15.68 23.66
N ASN A 188 -9.52 -16.33 23.49
CA ASN A 188 -9.65 -17.55 22.69
C ASN A 188 -10.05 -17.26 21.23
N VAL A 189 -9.81 -16.05 20.75
CA VAL A 189 -10.15 -15.67 19.36
C VAL A 189 -9.33 -16.49 18.38
N ALA A 190 -10.01 -17.15 17.44
CA ALA A 190 -9.35 -17.89 16.39
C ALA A 190 -8.67 -16.91 15.41
N LEU A 191 -7.34 -16.95 15.36
CA LEU A 191 -6.54 -16.18 14.44
C LEU A 191 -6.46 -16.90 13.09
N THR A 192 -6.62 -16.17 12.00
CA THR A 192 -6.50 -16.70 10.63
C THR A 192 -5.06 -16.65 10.14
N ALA A 193 -4.39 -15.52 10.34
CA ALA A 193 -3.03 -15.31 9.87
C ALA A 193 -2.31 -14.27 10.73
N LEU A 194 -1.00 -14.40 10.80
CA LEU A 194 -0.10 -13.37 11.26
C LEU A 194 0.59 -12.74 10.06
N VAL A 195 0.73 -11.42 10.08
CA VAL A 195 1.36 -10.66 9.01
C VAL A 195 2.47 -9.81 9.59
N PHE A 196 3.69 -10.14 9.19
CA PHE A 196 4.86 -9.30 9.43
C PHE A 196 5.06 -8.40 8.24
N GLU A 197 5.03 -7.09 8.45
CA GLU A 197 5.11 -6.11 7.38
C GLU A 197 6.17 -5.06 7.69
N ALA A 198 6.97 -4.72 6.68
CA ALA A 198 8.02 -3.72 6.83
C ALA A 198 8.11 -2.81 5.61
N ARG A 199 8.52 -1.55 5.85
CA ARG A 199 8.88 -0.58 4.83
C ARG A 199 10.38 -0.41 4.82
N PRO A 200 11.08 -0.80 3.71
CA PRO A 200 12.52 -0.64 3.62
C PRO A 200 12.91 0.83 3.51
N VAL A 201 14.12 1.14 3.99
CA VAL A 201 14.76 2.43 3.74
C VAL A 201 15.07 2.56 2.24
N GLN A 202 14.99 3.78 1.70
CA GLN A 202 15.39 4.04 0.31
C GLN A 202 16.84 3.63 0.08
N GLY A 203 17.07 2.79 -0.94
CA GLY A 203 18.39 2.36 -1.33
C GLY A 203 18.58 0.85 -1.31
N ALA A 204 19.70 0.38 -0.86
CA ALA A 204 20.10 -1.01 -1.05
C ALA A 204 19.75 -1.90 0.15
N GLY A 205 19.35 -3.12 -0.13
CA GLY A 205 19.37 -4.22 0.84
C GLY A 205 18.12 -4.43 1.69
N GLY A 206 17.20 -3.49 1.76
CA GLY A 206 15.99 -3.63 2.59
C GLY A 206 15.14 -4.86 2.24
N TRP A 207 15.00 -5.18 0.96
CA TRP A 207 14.31 -6.38 0.53
C TRP A 207 15.00 -7.66 0.98
N SER A 208 16.32 -7.77 0.76
CA SER A 208 17.08 -8.96 1.14
C SER A 208 17.13 -9.15 2.65
N ALA A 209 17.30 -8.06 3.41
CA ALA A 209 17.25 -8.08 4.87
C ALA A 209 15.88 -8.58 5.37
N PHE A 210 14.79 -8.03 4.84
CA PHE A 210 13.44 -8.46 5.15
C PHE A 210 13.20 -9.94 4.81
N GLN A 211 13.65 -10.39 3.62
CA GLN A 211 13.49 -11.78 3.20
C GLN A 211 14.26 -12.74 4.11
N THR A 212 15.47 -12.37 4.51
CA THR A 212 16.27 -13.17 5.46
C THR A 212 15.61 -13.21 6.84
N ALA A 213 15.13 -12.07 7.34
CA ALA A 213 14.45 -12.00 8.62
C ALA A 213 13.12 -12.78 8.60
N SER A 214 12.33 -12.66 7.53
CA SER A 214 11.03 -13.35 7.45
C SER A 214 11.14 -14.88 7.45
N GLN A 215 12.27 -15.45 6.97
CA GLN A 215 12.52 -16.88 7.03
C GLN A 215 12.57 -17.42 8.47
N LYS A 216 12.94 -16.56 9.44
CA LYS A 216 12.95 -16.91 10.88
C LYS A 216 11.56 -17.04 11.50
N LEU A 217 10.54 -16.47 10.87
CA LEU A 217 9.15 -16.54 11.34
C LEU A 217 8.46 -17.87 11.02
N GLY A 218 9.02 -18.66 10.10
CA GLY A 218 8.48 -19.94 9.70
C GLY A 218 7.95 -19.97 8.26
N GLU A 219 7.20 -21.01 7.92
CA GLU A 219 6.60 -21.16 6.59
C GLU A 219 5.52 -20.12 6.35
N GLY A 220 5.68 -19.35 5.28
CA GLY A 220 4.74 -18.31 4.91
C GLY A 220 4.98 -17.78 3.50
N THR A 221 4.10 -16.86 3.07
CA THR A 221 4.21 -16.24 1.76
C THR A 221 4.73 -14.82 1.89
N THR A 222 5.89 -14.55 1.29
CA THR A 222 6.47 -13.21 1.24
C THR A 222 6.05 -12.50 -0.04
N ILE A 223 5.39 -11.36 0.09
CA ILE A 223 4.89 -10.55 -1.01
C ILE A 223 5.34 -9.10 -0.89
N SER A 224 5.61 -8.49 -2.05
CA SER A 224 5.81 -7.05 -2.14
C SER A 224 4.49 -6.36 -2.47
N LEU A 225 4.13 -5.34 -1.73
CA LEU A 225 2.90 -4.57 -1.96
C LEU A 225 3.07 -3.56 -3.09
N VAL A 226 3.12 -4.09 -4.32
CA VAL A 226 3.28 -3.28 -5.54
C VAL A 226 2.19 -2.21 -5.66
N LYS A 227 0.97 -2.48 -5.23
CA LYS A 227 -0.15 -1.54 -5.30
C LYS A 227 0.08 -0.28 -4.47
N GLU A 228 0.61 -0.41 -3.25
CA GLU A 228 0.91 0.73 -2.38
C GLU A 228 2.03 1.58 -2.97
N ARG A 229 3.09 0.94 -3.45
CA ARG A 229 4.17 1.60 -4.20
C ARG A 229 3.64 2.35 -5.41
N MET A 230 2.74 1.74 -6.19
CA MET A 230 2.11 2.36 -7.35
C MET A 230 1.26 3.58 -6.96
N ASN A 231 0.53 3.52 -5.86
CA ASN A 231 -0.28 4.63 -5.37
C ASN A 231 0.60 5.79 -4.86
N ALA A 232 1.65 5.50 -4.11
CA ALA A 232 2.61 6.50 -3.65
C ALA A 232 3.33 7.20 -4.81
N ALA A 233 3.61 6.47 -5.90
CA ALA A 233 4.22 7.01 -7.11
C ALA A 233 3.24 7.68 -8.08
N MET A 234 1.94 7.74 -7.76
CA MET A 234 0.89 8.24 -8.66
C MET A 234 1.17 9.66 -9.22
N PRO A 235 1.52 10.69 -8.40
CA PRO A 235 1.79 12.02 -8.91
C PRO A 235 2.99 12.05 -9.87
N LEU A 236 4.03 11.28 -9.60
CA LEU A 236 5.20 11.16 -10.46
C LEU A 236 4.88 10.44 -11.78
N ARG A 237 3.99 9.46 -11.75
CA ARG A 237 3.50 8.77 -12.95
C ARG A 237 2.66 9.69 -13.83
N ILE A 238 1.82 10.53 -13.24
CA ILE A 238 1.06 11.56 -13.95
C ILE A 238 2.02 12.54 -14.63
N LEU A 239 3.02 13.04 -13.92
CA LEU A 239 4.04 13.93 -14.47
C LEU A 239 4.77 13.26 -15.66
N PHE A 240 5.20 12.00 -15.48
CA PHE A 240 5.86 11.24 -16.56
C PHE A 240 4.98 11.10 -17.80
N THR A 241 3.70 10.76 -17.63
CA THR A 241 2.77 10.61 -18.76
C THR A 241 2.48 11.93 -19.46
N LEU A 242 2.31 13.03 -18.71
CA LEU A 242 2.09 14.37 -19.28
C LEU A 242 3.32 14.82 -20.08
N CYS A 243 4.53 14.65 -19.56
CA CYS A 243 5.76 14.96 -20.27
C CYS A 243 5.93 14.11 -21.53
N GLY A 244 5.60 12.80 -21.46
CA GLY A 244 5.59 11.89 -22.61
C GLY A 244 4.61 12.33 -23.69
N MET A 245 3.38 12.72 -23.32
CA MET A 245 2.40 13.26 -24.27
C MET A 245 2.88 14.56 -24.91
N ALA A 246 3.45 15.48 -24.14
CA ALA A 246 3.99 16.73 -24.66
C ALA A 246 5.10 16.46 -25.70
N MET A 247 6.01 15.52 -25.44
CA MET A 247 7.04 15.11 -26.38
C MET A 247 6.46 14.44 -27.63
N ALA A 248 5.46 13.56 -27.49
CA ALA A 248 4.80 12.93 -28.62
C ALA A 248 4.11 13.97 -29.52
N LEU A 249 3.37 14.91 -28.96
CA LEU A 249 2.73 16.00 -29.70
C LEU A 249 3.76 16.88 -30.39
N TRP A 250 4.89 17.18 -29.74
CA TRP A 250 5.97 17.93 -30.36
C TRP A 250 6.60 17.14 -31.52
N GLY A 251 6.83 15.82 -31.32
CA GLY A 251 7.35 14.94 -32.38
C GLY A 251 6.45 14.89 -33.60
N VAL A 252 5.13 14.73 -33.41
CA VAL A 252 4.15 14.78 -34.50
C VAL A 252 4.18 16.14 -35.22
N ARG A 253 4.22 17.22 -34.44
CA ARG A 253 4.26 18.57 -35.03
C ARG A 253 5.57 18.84 -35.80
N TRP A 254 6.69 18.33 -35.27
CA TRP A 254 7.99 18.39 -35.98
C TRP A 254 7.97 17.58 -37.25
N MET A 255 7.45 16.34 -37.20
CA MET A 255 7.34 15.46 -38.37
C MET A 255 6.43 16.06 -39.46
N ASN A 256 5.28 16.63 -39.09
CA ASN A 256 4.38 17.30 -40.00
C ASN A 256 5.06 18.51 -40.67
N ARG A 257 5.82 19.32 -39.92
CA ARG A 257 6.57 20.45 -40.52
C ARG A 257 7.66 19.96 -41.49
N ARG A 258 8.31 18.85 -41.17
CA ARG A 258 9.37 18.28 -41.99
C ARG A 258 8.81 17.62 -43.25
N SER A 259 7.67 16.90 -43.13
CA SER A 259 6.96 16.33 -44.29
C SER A 259 6.39 17.39 -45.21
N ALA A 260 5.86 18.51 -44.70
CA ALA A 260 5.41 19.63 -45.51
C ALA A 260 6.55 20.26 -46.31
N ARG A 261 7.73 20.46 -45.71
CA ARG A 261 8.93 20.95 -46.43
C ARG A 261 9.42 19.95 -47.49
N PHE A 262 9.30 18.66 -47.17
CA PHE A 262 9.63 17.61 -48.11
C PHE A 262 8.66 17.60 -49.31
N ALA A 263 7.35 17.69 -49.04
CA ALA A 263 6.32 17.73 -50.06
C ALA A 263 6.49 18.94 -51.00
N ALA A 264 6.80 20.13 -50.45
CA ALA A 264 7.10 21.33 -51.25
C ALA A 264 8.33 21.12 -52.12
N ALA A 265 9.44 20.63 -51.57
CA ALA A 265 10.67 20.36 -52.32
C ALA A 265 10.50 19.25 -53.36
N TYR A 266 9.60 18.31 -53.14
CA TYR A 266 9.26 17.25 -54.08
C TYR A 266 8.42 17.79 -55.23
N HIS A 267 7.45 18.66 -54.92
CA HIS A 267 6.60 19.31 -55.94
C HIS A 267 7.42 20.17 -56.92
N ASP A 268 8.38 20.96 -56.40
CA ASP A 268 9.28 21.76 -57.25
C ASP A 268 10.14 20.89 -58.19
N ARG A 269 10.57 19.72 -57.73
CA ARG A 269 11.37 18.78 -58.54
C ARG A 269 10.56 17.97 -59.53
N LEU A 270 9.27 17.74 -59.30
CA LEU A 270 8.34 17.10 -60.25
C LEU A 270 8.28 17.85 -61.60
N GLN A 271 8.46 19.17 -61.56
CA GLN A 271 8.40 19.99 -62.74
C GLN A 271 9.70 19.96 -63.54
N THR A 272 10.82 19.50 -62.98
CA THR A 272 12.16 19.64 -63.56
C THR A 272 12.93 18.35 -63.82
N GLN A 273 12.48 17.19 -63.29
CA GLN A 273 13.24 15.92 -63.28
C GLN A 273 12.42 14.71 -63.72
N TYR A 274 13.08 13.73 -64.37
CA TYR A 274 12.46 12.44 -64.74
C TYR A 274 12.05 11.59 -63.53
N ALA A 275 10.95 10.87 -63.68
CA ALA A 275 10.28 10.07 -62.61
C ALA A 275 11.21 9.07 -61.89
N ALA A 276 12.15 8.44 -62.56
CA ALA A 276 13.08 7.47 -61.96
C ALA A 276 14.04 8.09 -60.94
N ARG A 277 14.52 9.32 -61.17
CA ARG A 277 15.37 10.05 -60.20
C ARG A 277 14.57 10.56 -58.99
N LEU A 278 13.31 10.89 -59.20
CA LEU A 278 12.38 11.30 -58.16
C LEU A 278 12.05 10.17 -57.20
N MET A 279 11.87 8.94 -57.68
CA MET A 279 11.65 7.76 -56.84
C MET A 279 12.85 7.48 -55.96
N GLY A 280 14.08 7.52 -56.48
CA GLY A 280 15.30 7.36 -55.68
C GLY A 280 15.44 8.40 -54.57
N PHE A 281 15.10 9.68 -54.86
CA PHE A 281 15.10 10.74 -53.87
C PHE A 281 14.02 10.58 -52.79
N ALA A 282 12.81 10.14 -53.16
CA ALA A 282 11.72 9.89 -52.25
C ALA A 282 12.03 8.72 -51.29
N VAL A 283 12.53 7.61 -51.84
CA VAL A 283 12.92 6.44 -51.03
C VAL A 283 14.08 6.77 -50.09
N GLY A 284 15.12 7.43 -50.54
CA GLY A 284 16.27 7.82 -49.73
C GLY A 284 15.87 8.74 -48.56
N ARG A 285 14.91 9.66 -48.78
CA ARG A 285 14.42 10.54 -47.73
C ARG A 285 13.40 9.89 -46.79
N LEU A 286 12.58 8.94 -47.26
CA LEU A 286 11.72 8.13 -46.40
C LEU A 286 12.56 7.26 -45.46
N VAL A 287 13.65 6.67 -45.95
CA VAL A 287 14.60 5.92 -45.11
C VAL A 287 15.25 6.83 -44.06
N LEU A 288 15.67 8.03 -44.44
CA LEU A 288 16.22 9.01 -43.48
C LEU A 288 15.19 9.53 -42.47
N LEU A 289 13.91 9.58 -42.84
CA LEU A 289 12.81 9.91 -41.90
C LEU A 289 12.48 8.75 -40.94
N ALA A 290 12.70 7.51 -41.37
CA ALA A 290 12.48 6.33 -40.57
C ALA A 290 13.65 6.01 -39.64
N LEU A 291 14.86 6.46 -39.96
CA LEU A 291 16.08 6.25 -39.18
C LEU A 291 16.43 7.41 -38.22
N GLY A 292 15.77 8.54 -38.29
CA GLY A 292 16.04 9.74 -37.49
C GLY A 292 14.82 10.34 -36.86
#